data_413c400f873a379620f49ccd3b6b9176
#
_entry.id   413c400f873a379620f49ccd3b6b9176
#
_cell.length_a   1.000
_cell.length_b   1.000
_cell.length_c   1.000
_cell.angle_alpha   90.00
_cell.angle_beta   90.00
_cell.angle_gamma   90.00
#
_symmetry.space_group_name_H-M   'P 1'
#
loop_
_entity.id
_entity.type
_entity.pdbx_description
1 polymer ?
#
loop_
_entity_poly.entity_id
_entity_poly.type
_entity_poly.pdbx_seq_one_letter_code
_entity_poly.pdbx_strand_id
1 'polypeptide(L)'
;MNLHRINIIIGREYLNRVKKKSFLIVTFLVPVLFAALCLLPALIINGLNEESKTLAVVDESSVVMPYLQDSELVSYKDCTGRSVEELKAELGESDYDAILAISPLDTVARTVSADIFSLKPLGIELGEIVNSRINDAVEAYRISTYDIEDLKVIMEEVKADVKLRSYTLDEEGKETINESGVFMIVSMVLGMIIYMFIVIFGGMVMSSVIEEKSSRVVEVLVSSVKATELMFGKIIGIALVAITQFLLWVVLTAAIIGIVGSIAGPSLLADTDPATMVQMSAGVDAAQAEAIASAMSEPGEMSVILTTLKNMPIATILVCFLVFFVFGYMLYASLFAAIGSAVENEGDTQQLQIPVTIPILIGFFIAIYAFKAPESPLVFWGSMIPFTSPIVMLARLPFGVPAWEIIVSIVLLIATVVLCAWISAKIYRVGILVFGKKSTFKDLWKWFKQD
;
A
#
# COMPACT_ATOMS: atom_id res chain seq x y z
N MET A 1 -38.93 -18.26 -3.73
CA MET A 1 -37.64 -18.48 -3.08
C MET A 1 -37.92 -18.85 -1.61
N ASN A 2 -37.45 -19.99 -1.12
CA ASN A 2 -37.72 -20.44 0.25
C ASN A 2 -36.55 -20.03 1.17
N LEU A 3 -36.76 -19.01 2.00
CA LEU A 3 -35.73 -18.45 2.90
C LEU A 3 -35.17 -19.49 3.88
N HIS A 4 -35.99 -20.44 4.33
CA HIS A 4 -35.53 -21.50 5.25
C HIS A 4 -34.46 -22.38 4.60
N ARG A 5 -34.66 -22.78 3.31
CA ARG A 5 -33.68 -23.58 2.56
C ARG A 5 -32.38 -22.79 2.32
N ILE A 6 -32.49 -21.51 1.99
CA ILE A 6 -31.32 -20.65 1.81
C ILE A 6 -30.51 -20.54 3.11
N ASN A 7 -31.15 -20.36 4.27
CA ASN A 7 -30.46 -20.28 5.55
C ASN A 7 -29.71 -21.58 5.89
N ILE A 8 -30.25 -22.75 5.55
CA ILE A 8 -29.55 -24.03 5.73
C ILE A 8 -28.27 -24.08 4.87
N ILE A 9 -28.35 -23.63 3.61
CA ILE A 9 -27.20 -23.59 2.68
C ILE A 9 -26.15 -22.58 3.23
N ILE A 10 -26.58 -21.39 3.63
CA ILE A 10 -25.70 -20.38 4.22
C ILE A 10 -24.96 -20.94 5.43
N GLY A 11 -25.67 -21.56 6.37
CA GLY A 11 -25.06 -22.15 7.58
C GLY A 11 -24.06 -23.25 7.23
N ARG A 12 -24.37 -24.12 6.27
CA ARG A 12 -23.46 -25.15 5.81
C ARG A 12 -22.17 -24.54 5.19
N GLU A 13 -22.32 -23.59 4.26
CA GLU A 13 -21.17 -22.94 3.59
C GLU A 13 -20.30 -22.18 4.60
N TYR A 14 -20.91 -21.44 5.50
CA TYR A 14 -20.21 -20.70 6.54
C TYR A 14 -19.42 -21.60 7.48
N LEU A 15 -20.09 -22.59 8.09
CA LEU A 15 -19.46 -23.49 9.08
C LEU A 15 -18.36 -24.36 8.47
N ASN A 16 -18.55 -24.83 7.24
CA ASN A 16 -17.55 -25.64 6.55
C ASN A 16 -16.25 -24.87 6.27
N ARG A 17 -16.31 -23.55 6.18
CA ARG A 17 -15.14 -22.71 5.90
C ARG A 17 -14.47 -22.17 7.16
N VAL A 18 -15.27 -21.63 8.10
CA VAL A 18 -14.74 -21.06 9.34
C VAL A 18 -14.07 -22.13 10.24
N LYS A 19 -14.55 -23.39 10.17
CA LYS A 19 -13.93 -24.50 10.90
C LYS A 19 -12.67 -25.08 10.23
N LYS A 20 -12.35 -24.71 9.00
CA LYS A 20 -11.11 -25.18 8.34
C LYS A 20 -9.88 -24.59 9.02
N LYS A 21 -8.87 -25.43 9.27
CA LYS A 21 -7.58 -24.98 9.83
C LYS A 21 -6.93 -23.88 9.00
N SER A 22 -7.07 -23.95 7.67
CA SER A 22 -6.56 -22.92 6.76
C SER A 22 -7.19 -21.55 7.01
N PHE A 23 -8.48 -21.48 7.32
CA PHE A 23 -9.14 -20.22 7.67
C PHE A 23 -8.53 -19.60 8.93
N LEU A 24 -8.37 -20.40 9.98
CA LEU A 24 -7.77 -19.92 11.24
C LEU A 24 -6.32 -19.45 11.02
N ILE A 25 -5.52 -20.25 10.30
CA ILE A 25 -4.12 -19.88 9.99
C ILE A 25 -4.07 -18.54 9.23
N VAL A 26 -4.84 -18.38 8.15
CA VAL A 26 -4.84 -17.14 7.38
C VAL A 26 -5.34 -15.95 8.21
N THR A 27 -6.36 -16.16 9.03
CA THR A 27 -6.94 -15.10 9.86
C THR A 27 -5.94 -14.52 10.86
N PHE A 28 -5.11 -15.36 11.49
CA PHE A 28 -4.10 -14.90 12.45
C PHE A 28 -2.77 -14.54 11.77
N LEU A 29 -2.37 -15.28 10.75
CA LEU A 29 -1.08 -15.11 10.09
C LEU A 29 -0.99 -13.79 9.32
N VAL A 30 -2.05 -13.41 8.58
CA VAL A 30 -2.01 -12.22 7.71
C VAL A 30 -1.82 -10.92 8.49
N PRO A 31 -2.55 -10.61 9.57
CA PRO A 31 -2.29 -9.41 10.38
C PRO A 31 -0.90 -9.40 11.02
N VAL A 32 -0.42 -10.57 11.49
CA VAL A 32 0.93 -10.69 12.08
C VAL A 32 2.01 -10.48 11.02
N LEU A 33 1.86 -11.09 9.83
CA LEU A 33 2.79 -10.88 8.73
C LEU A 33 2.78 -9.42 8.25
N PHE A 34 1.60 -8.80 8.20
CA PHE A 34 1.49 -7.40 7.81
C PHE A 34 2.18 -6.49 8.83
N ALA A 35 1.92 -6.69 10.11
CA ALA A 35 2.62 -5.97 11.17
C ALA A 35 4.13 -6.20 11.14
N ALA A 36 4.57 -7.45 10.95
CA ALA A 36 5.98 -7.78 10.80
C ALA A 36 6.59 -7.09 9.57
N LEU A 37 5.89 -7.08 8.43
CA LEU A 37 6.34 -6.41 7.20
C LEU A 37 6.49 -4.90 7.39
N CYS A 38 5.59 -4.26 8.15
CA CYS A 38 5.69 -2.84 8.48
C CYS A 38 6.85 -2.53 9.43
N LEU A 39 7.18 -3.46 10.34
CA LEU A 39 8.28 -3.30 11.28
C LEU A 39 9.65 -3.72 10.69
N LEU A 40 9.64 -4.56 9.66
CA LEU A 40 10.84 -5.13 9.05
C LEU A 40 11.83 -4.06 8.55
N PRO A 41 11.43 -2.97 7.86
CA PRO A 41 12.34 -1.90 7.47
C PRO A 41 13.03 -1.26 8.68
N ALA A 42 12.29 -0.95 9.74
CA ALA A 42 12.84 -0.36 10.95
C ALA A 42 13.80 -1.32 11.68
N LEU A 43 13.50 -2.62 11.70
CA LEU A 43 14.38 -3.65 12.29
C LEU A 43 15.62 -3.87 11.42
N ILE A 44 15.50 -3.79 10.11
CA ILE A 44 16.61 -3.92 9.17
C ILE A 44 17.55 -2.73 9.32
N ILE A 45 17.02 -1.51 9.33
CA ILE A 45 17.81 -0.27 9.50
C ILE A 45 18.53 -0.27 10.86
N ASN A 46 17.87 -0.72 11.95
CA ASN A 46 18.48 -0.77 13.27
C ASN A 46 19.35 -2.02 13.54
N GLY A 47 19.21 -3.08 12.77
CA GLY A 47 19.85 -4.38 13.03
C GLY A 47 20.94 -4.79 12.03
N LEU A 48 20.97 -4.21 10.85
CA LEU A 48 22.09 -4.33 9.94
C LEU A 48 23.01 -3.12 10.20
N ASN A 49 24.12 -3.37 10.90
CA ASN A 49 25.30 -2.55 10.67
C ASN A 49 25.62 -2.75 9.18
N GLU A 50 25.21 -1.85 8.32
CA GLU A 50 25.69 -1.84 6.95
C GLU A 50 27.21 -1.71 7.05
N GLU A 51 27.93 -2.70 6.55
CA GLU A 51 29.39 -2.62 6.44
C GLU A 51 29.71 -1.37 5.63
N SER A 52 30.35 -0.39 6.26
CA SER A 52 30.73 0.84 5.58
C SER A 52 31.58 0.49 4.36
N LYS A 53 31.17 0.97 3.20
CA LYS A 53 31.89 0.73 1.95
C LYS A 53 33.12 1.63 1.87
N THR A 54 34.29 1.03 1.66
CA THR A 54 35.53 1.78 1.51
C THR A 54 35.76 2.12 0.04
N LEU A 55 35.80 3.41 -0.26
CA LEU A 55 36.09 3.92 -1.60
C LEU A 55 37.54 4.42 -1.68
N ALA A 56 38.31 3.86 -2.61
CA ALA A 56 39.60 4.40 -2.98
C ALA A 56 39.41 5.62 -3.89
N VAL A 57 39.77 6.81 -3.45
CA VAL A 57 39.58 8.07 -4.17
C VAL A 57 40.86 8.48 -4.87
N VAL A 58 40.77 8.72 -6.18
CA VAL A 58 41.83 9.35 -6.99
C VAL A 58 41.30 10.72 -7.41
N ASP A 59 41.67 11.78 -6.68
CA ASP A 59 41.24 13.16 -6.96
C ASP A 59 42.32 13.95 -7.68
N GLU A 60 42.24 14.02 -9.01
CA GLU A 60 43.12 14.84 -9.82
C GLU A 60 42.76 16.33 -9.80
N SER A 61 41.57 16.68 -9.29
CA SER A 61 41.12 18.06 -9.17
C SER A 61 41.72 18.79 -7.98
N SER A 62 42.10 18.06 -6.93
CA SER A 62 42.51 18.57 -5.62
C SER A 62 41.45 19.43 -4.91
N VAL A 63 40.21 19.41 -5.37
CA VAL A 63 39.12 20.23 -4.85
C VAL A 63 38.09 19.40 -4.07
N VAL A 64 37.86 18.15 -4.49
CA VAL A 64 36.77 17.31 -3.98
C VAL A 64 37.14 16.58 -2.70
N MET A 65 38.36 16.05 -2.61
CA MET A 65 38.80 15.23 -1.46
C MET A 65 38.54 15.89 -0.09
N PRO A 66 38.74 17.21 0.14
CA PRO A 66 38.46 17.84 1.42
C PRO A 66 36.99 17.82 1.86
N TYR A 67 36.06 17.61 0.93
CA TYR A 67 34.62 17.55 1.18
C TYR A 67 34.08 16.13 1.34
N LEU A 68 34.88 15.10 1.00
CA LEU A 68 34.54 13.71 1.19
C LEU A 68 34.76 13.34 2.67
N GLN A 69 33.69 13.43 3.46
CA GLN A 69 33.71 13.04 4.87
C GLN A 69 33.17 11.65 5.04
N ASP A 70 33.83 10.84 5.86
CA ASP A 70 33.36 9.51 6.24
C ASP A 70 31.98 9.59 6.88
N SER A 71 31.13 8.62 6.54
CA SER A 71 29.80 8.45 7.12
C SER A 71 29.62 6.98 7.56
N GLU A 72 28.49 6.66 8.17
CA GLU A 72 28.17 5.29 8.57
C GLU A 72 28.18 4.31 7.39
N LEU A 73 27.85 4.79 6.17
CA LEU A 73 27.72 3.98 4.96
C LEU A 73 28.96 3.99 4.06
N VAL A 74 29.80 5.03 4.16
CA VAL A 74 30.93 5.24 3.23
C VAL A 74 32.15 5.77 3.97
N SER A 75 33.29 5.12 3.75
CA SER A 75 34.62 5.60 4.17
C SER A 75 35.46 5.89 2.91
N TYR A 76 36.17 7.02 2.92
CA TYR A 76 36.95 7.47 1.79
C TYR A 76 38.44 7.36 2.08
N LYS A 77 39.17 6.65 1.23
CA LYS A 77 40.61 6.53 1.34
C LYS A 77 41.32 7.24 0.20
N ASP A 78 42.09 8.24 0.54
CA ASP A 78 42.88 9.01 -0.44
C ASP A 78 43.96 8.14 -1.08
N CYS A 79 43.81 7.95 -2.39
CA CYS A 79 44.75 7.24 -3.26
C CYS A 79 45.24 8.16 -4.39
N THR A 80 45.13 9.47 -4.21
CA THR A 80 45.64 10.46 -5.15
C THR A 80 47.14 10.23 -5.41
N GLY A 81 47.50 10.08 -6.69
CA GLY A 81 48.89 9.75 -7.09
C GLY A 81 49.13 8.30 -7.50
N ARG A 82 48.13 7.41 -7.30
CA ARG A 82 48.14 6.07 -7.91
C ARG A 82 47.31 6.09 -9.20
N SER A 83 47.66 5.23 -10.15
CA SER A 83 46.88 5.14 -11.37
C SER A 83 45.56 4.38 -11.14
N VAL A 84 44.50 4.83 -11.82
CA VAL A 84 43.18 4.17 -11.75
C VAL A 84 43.28 2.72 -12.25
N GLU A 85 44.15 2.45 -13.25
CA GLU A 85 44.36 1.12 -13.82
C GLU A 85 45.02 0.16 -12.80
N GLU A 86 45.98 0.65 -12.02
CA GLU A 86 46.58 -0.14 -10.94
C GLU A 86 45.56 -0.51 -9.87
N LEU A 87 44.74 0.47 -9.45
CA LEU A 87 43.69 0.23 -8.45
C LEU A 87 42.61 -0.72 -8.96
N LYS A 88 42.27 -0.66 -10.26
CA LYS A 88 41.34 -1.62 -10.88
C LYS A 88 41.88 -3.06 -10.87
N ALA A 89 43.16 -3.22 -11.09
CA ALA A 89 43.80 -4.54 -11.05
C ALA A 89 43.81 -5.14 -9.63
N GLU A 90 43.91 -4.30 -8.62
CA GLU A 90 43.95 -4.71 -7.21
C GLU A 90 42.53 -4.80 -6.58
N LEU A 91 41.49 -4.31 -7.21
CA LEU A 91 40.15 -4.15 -6.60
C LEU A 91 39.56 -5.47 -6.05
N GLY A 92 39.97 -6.63 -6.58
CA GLY A 92 39.49 -7.93 -6.10
C GLY A 92 40.30 -8.51 -4.92
N GLU A 93 41.48 -7.97 -4.64
CA GLU A 93 42.42 -8.45 -3.60
C GLU A 93 42.64 -7.39 -2.50
N SER A 94 42.14 -6.18 -2.67
CA SER A 94 42.28 -5.05 -1.75
C SER A 94 41.06 -4.89 -0.82
N ASP A 95 41.22 -4.10 0.24
CA ASP A 95 40.17 -3.72 1.19
C ASP A 95 39.24 -2.64 0.63
N TYR A 96 39.25 -2.36 -0.70
CA TYR A 96 38.38 -1.37 -1.32
C TYR A 96 37.19 -2.03 -2.00
N ASP A 97 35.99 -1.46 -1.77
CA ASP A 97 34.78 -1.91 -2.42
C ASP A 97 34.58 -1.27 -3.81
N ALA A 98 35.08 -0.06 -3.98
CA ALA A 98 35.03 0.68 -5.23
C ALA A 98 36.14 1.73 -5.36
N ILE A 99 36.33 2.24 -6.57
CA ILE A 99 37.30 3.29 -6.91
C ILE A 99 36.51 4.49 -7.41
N LEU A 100 36.70 5.64 -6.80
CA LEU A 100 36.18 6.93 -7.24
C LEU A 100 37.30 7.70 -7.94
N ALA A 101 37.19 7.83 -9.25
CA ALA A 101 38.11 8.60 -10.06
C ALA A 101 37.50 9.97 -10.40
N ILE A 102 38.18 11.05 -10.01
CA ILE A 102 37.74 12.42 -10.23
C ILE A 102 38.74 13.07 -11.18
N SER A 103 38.21 13.60 -12.31
CA SER A 103 39.02 14.23 -13.34
C SER A 103 39.72 15.49 -12.86
N PRO A 104 40.77 15.95 -13.56
CA PRO A 104 41.28 17.30 -13.36
C PRO A 104 40.19 18.35 -13.48
N LEU A 105 40.33 19.43 -12.70
CA LEU A 105 39.40 20.53 -12.70
C LEU A 105 39.37 21.25 -14.07
N ASP A 106 38.21 21.28 -14.71
CA ASP A 106 37.99 22.17 -15.86
C ASP A 106 37.83 23.60 -15.36
N THR A 107 38.88 24.41 -15.55
CA THR A 107 38.90 25.80 -15.07
C THR A 107 37.99 26.73 -15.87
N VAL A 108 37.55 26.34 -17.05
CA VAL A 108 36.62 27.12 -17.93
C VAL A 108 35.18 26.84 -17.53
N ALA A 109 34.81 25.56 -17.45
CA ALA A 109 33.49 25.14 -17.03
C ALA A 109 33.31 25.12 -15.50
N ARG A 110 34.41 25.25 -14.74
CA ARG A 110 34.47 25.19 -13.27
C ARG A 110 33.75 23.96 -12.72
N THR A 111 34.06 22.81 -13.28
CA THR A 111 33.45 21.53 -12.90
C THR A 111 34.45 20.39 -12.98
N VAL A 112 34.06 19.22 -12.42
CA VAL A 112 34.81 17.99 -12.54
C VAL A 112 33.89 16.89 -13.10
N SER A 113 34.48 15.84 -13.68
CA SER A 113 33.78 14.59 -13.99
C SER A 113 34.20 13.56 -12.97
N ALA A 114 33.30 12.69 -12.55
CA ALA A 114 33.59 11.61 -11.61
C ALA A 114 33.03 10.30 -12.12
N ASP A 115 33.87 9.26 -12.07
CA ASP A 115 33.52 7.90 -12.46
C ASP A 115 33.75 6.96 -11.28
N ILE A 116 32.81 6.03 -11.03
CA ILE A 116 32.94 4.99 -10.00
C ILE A 116 33.10 3.64 -10.67
N PHE A 117 34.14 2.91 -10.28
CA PHE A 117 34.43 1.55 -10.71
C PHE A 117 34.29 0.57 -9.56
N SER A 118 33.49 -0.48 -9.73
CA SER A 118 33.27 -1.52 -8.72
C SER A 118 33.10 -2.88 -9.37
N LEU A 119 33.39 -3.96 -8.62
CA LEU A 119 33.18 -5.33 -9.10
C LEU A 119 31.72 -5.74 -9.07
N LYS A 120 30.91 -5.13 -8.20
CA LYS A 120 29.49 -5.38 -8.06
C LYS A 120 28.72 -4.05 -8.22
N PRO A 121 27.50 -4.06 -8.76
CA PRO A 121 26.70 -2.84 -8.80
C PRO A 121 26.58 -2.21 -7.41
N LEU A 122 26.85 -0.91 -7.33
CA LEU A 122 26.71 -0.13 -6.11
C LEU A 122 25.24 0.19 -5.85
N GLY A 123 24.84 0.30 -4.58
CA GLY A 123 23.51 0.75 -4.21
C GLY A 123 23.25 2.18 -4.69
N ILE A 124 22.00 2.47 -5.04
CA ILE A 124 21.57 3.81 -5.52
C ILE A 124 21.92 4.87 -4.46
N GLU A 125 21.67 4.57 -3.20
CA GLU A 125 21.90 5.48 -2.07
C GLU A 125 23.36 5.91 -1.94
N LEU A 126 24.30 4.96 -2.07
CA LEU A 126 25.73 5.25 -2.06
C LEU A 126 26.10 6.19 -3.24
N GLY A 127 25.57 5.92 -4.41
CA GLY A 127 25.76 6.78 -5.59
C GLY A 127 25.26 8.21 -5.36
N GLU A 128 24.11 8.37 -4.72
CA GLU A 128 23.52 9.67 -4.40
C GLU A 128 24.35 10.42 -3.34
N ILE A 129 24.82 9.75 -2.29
CA ILE A 129 25.69 10.34 -1.26
C ILE A 129 26.99 10.85 -1.90
N VAL A 130 27.67 10.02 -2.69
CA VAL A 130 28.92 10.42 -3.34
C VAL A 130 28.70 11.59 -4.31
N ASN A 131 27.65 11.52 -5.13
CA ASN A 131 27.31 12.58 -6.07
C ASN A 131 26.96 13.91 -5.36
N SER A 132 26.21 13.86 -4.27
CA SER A 132 25.93 15.05 -3.45
C SER A 132 27.22 15.68 -2.92
N ARG A 133 28.13 14.90 -2.36
CA ARG A 133 29.40 15.39 -1.83
C ARG A 133 30.29 16.02 -2.91
N ILE A 134 30.32 15.44 -4.11
CA ILE A 134 31.06 16.02 -5.25
C ILE A 134 30.43 17.34 -5.67
N ASN A 135 29.11 17.41 -5.73
CA ASN A 135 28.42 18.65 -6.07
C ASN A 135 28.66 19.75 -5.03
N ASP A 136 28.61 19.42 -3.74
CA ASP A 136 28.91 20.36 -2.65
C ASP A 136 30.35 20.92 -2.77
N ALA A 137 31.31 20.06 -3.12
CA ALA A 137 32.69 20.46 -3.33
C ALA A 137 32.87 21.42 -4.52
N VAL A 138 32.24 21.09 -5.63
CA VAL A 138 32.27 21.91 -6.87
C VAL A 138 31.58 23.25 -6.64
N GLU A 139 30.45 23.24 -5.92
CA GLU A 139 29.72 24.46 -5.53
C GLU A 139 30.57 25.37 -4.64
N ALA A 140 31.18 24.80 -3.59
CA ALA A 140 32.07 25.54 -2.71
C ALA A 140 33.28 26.11 -3.47
N TYR A 141 33.86 25.35 -4.42
CA TYR A 141 34.92 25.87 -5.29
C TYR A 141 34.44 27.04 -6.14
N ARG A 142 33.26 26.94 -6.79
CA ARG A 142 32.69 28.02 -7.59
C ARG A 142 32.49 29.27 -6.73
N ILE A 143 31.94 29.12 -5.53
CA ILE A 143 31.73 30.22 -4.58
C ILE A 143 33.08 30.89 -4.23
N SER A 144 34.13 30.13 -3.92
CA SER A 144 35.44 30.65 -3.58
C SER A 144 36.14 31.41 -4.74
N THR A 145 35.71 31.13 -5.98
CA THR A 145 36.28 31.78 -7.19
C THR A 145 35.68 33.18 -7.44
N TYR A 146 34.56 33.52 -6.80
CA TYR A 146 33.89 34.84 -6.99
C TYR A 146 34.40 35.88 -6.07
N ASP A 147 35.48 35.93 -5.45
CA ASP A 147 36.12 37.01 -4.65
C ASP A 147 35.12 38.03 -4.05
N ILE A 148 34.00 37.53 -3.52
CA ILE A 148 32.98 38.31 -2.83
C ILE A 148 33.11 38.01 -1.34
N GLU A 149 33.46 39.05 -0.56
CA GLU A 149 33.56 38.95 0.89
C GLU A 149 32.21 38.46 1.45
N ASP A 150 32.26 37.45 2.31
CA ASP A 150 31.09 36.82 2.95
C ASP A 150 30.09 36.07 2.01
N LEU A 151 30.42 35.80 0.74
CA LEU A 151 29.51 35.12 -0.18
C LEU A 151 29.04 33.76 0.35
N LYS A 152 29.91 33.02 1.05
CA LYS A 152 29.58 31.74 1.67
C LYS A 152 28.52 31.91 2.77
N VAL A 153 28.65 32.94 3.62
CA VAL A 153 27.69 33.26 4.68
C VAL A 153 26.35 33.71 4.06
N ILE A 154 26.42 34.57 3.05
CA ILE A 154 25.22 35.02 2.33
C ILE A 154 24.50 33.86 1.66
N MET A 155 25.20 32.89 1.06
CA MET A 155 24.57 31.74 0.44
C MET A 155 23.98 30.77 1.48
N GLU A 156 24.57 30.63 2.67
CA GLU A 156 23.97 29.86 3.77
C GLU A 156 22.72 30.55 4.32
N GLU A 157 22.73 31.88 4.45
CA GLU A 157 21.56 32.67 4.86
C GLU A 157 20.43 32.68 3.80
N VAL A 158 20.78 32.61 2.50
CA VAL A 158 19.82 32.59 1.39
C VAL A 158 19.25 31.19 1.17
N LYS A 159 19.90 30.15 1.70
CA LYS A 159 19.41 28.76 1.64
C LYS A 159 18.19 28.63 2.58
N ALA A 160 17.02 28.99 2.06
CA ALA A 160 15.77 28.87 2.80
C ALA A 160 15.33 27.40 2.83
N ASP A 161 15.38 26.77 3.99
CA ASP A 161 14.72 25.49 4.25
C ASP A 161 13.30 25.76 4.76
N VAL A 162 12.37 25.98 3.83
CA VAL A 162 10.97 26.25 4.17
C VAL A 162 10.21 24.94 4.19
N LYS A 163 9.93 24.41 5.38
CA LYS A 163 9.04 23.26 5.53
C LYS A 163 7.59 23.71 5.38
N LEU A 164 6.94 23.28 4.30
CA LEU A 164 5.52 23.51 4.07
C LEU A 164 4.71 22.64 5.03
N ARG A 165 3.96 23.25 5.94
CA ARG A 165 2.97 22.55 6.77
C ARG A 165 1.61 22.63 6.10
N SER A 166 0.96 21.48 5.89
CA SER A 166 -0.39 21.41 5.33
C SER A 166 -1.41 21.35 6.45
N TYR A 167 -2.38 22.28 6.42
CA TYR A 167 -3.52 22.30 7.33
C TYR A 167 -4.80 22.14 6.53
N THR A 168 -5.71 21.33 7.02
CA THR A 168 -7.07 21.25 6.48
C THR A 168 -8.01 22.00 7.41
N LEU A 169 -8.86 22.85 6.84
CA LEU A 169 -9.90 23.56 7.58
C LEU A 169 -11.18 22.70 7.57
N ASP A 170 -11.79 22.50 8.74
CA ASP A 170 -13.11 21.90 8.83
C ASP A 170 -14.21 22.94 8.52
N GLU A 171 -15.48 22.51 8.49
CA GLU A 171 -16.62 23.40 8.23
C GLU A 171 -16.78 24.51 9.27
N GLU A 172 -16.16 24.37 10.45
CA GLU A 172 -16.16 25.36 11.54
C GLU A 172 -14.90 26.26 11.48
N GLY A 173 -14.01 26.06 10.50
CA GLY A 173 -12.77 26.84 10.32
C GLY A 173 -11.64 26.45 11.28
N LYS A 174 -11.75 25.28 11.93
CA LYS A 174 -10.70 24.78 12.82
C LYS A 174 -9.56 24.14 12.01
N GLU A 175 -8.34 24.56 12.27
CA GLU A 175 -7.15 24.06 11.63
C GLU A 175 -6.78 22.66 12.17
N THR A 176 -6.59 21.70 11.28
CA THR A 176 -6.05 20.39 11.62
C THR A 176 -4.80 20.12 10.81
N ILE A 177 -3.73 19.69 11.49
CA ILE A 177 -2.49 19.28 10.81
C ILE A 177 -2.78 17.97 10.10
N ASN A 178 -2.59 17.94 8.79
CA ASN A 178 -2.79 16.75 7.97
C ASN A 178 -1.56 16.48 7.12
N GLU A 179 -0.99 15.31 7.30
CA GLU A 179 0.12 14.86 6.46
C GLU A 179 -0.44 14.05 5.29
N SER A 180 -0.27 14.56 4.07
CA SER A 180 -0.77 13.93 2.84
C SER A 180 -0.28 12.49 2.67
N GLY A 181 0.92 12.17 3.17
CA GLY A 181 1.48 10.82 3.16
C GLY A 181 0.63 9.80 3.92
N VAL A 182 0.05 10.20 5.07
CA VAL A 182 -0.81 9.31 5.88
C VAL A 182 -2.10 8.98 5.13
N PHE A 183 -2.74 9.98 4.51
CA PHE A 183 -3.93 9.75 3.69
C PHE A 183 -3.65 8.81 2.52
N MET A 184 -2.50 8.99 1.87
CA MET A 184 -2.05 8.14 0.77
C MET A 184 -1.88 6.69 1.21
N ILE A 185 -1.20 6.43 2.34
CA ILE A 185 -0.98 5.08 2.88
C ILE A 185 -2.32 4.43 3.24
N VAL A 186 -3.20 5.12 3.96
CA VAL A 186 -4.52 4.60 4.35
C VAL A 186 -5.36 4.26 3.11
N SER A 187 -5.38 5.13 2.12
CA SER A 187 -6.05 4.95 0.84
C SER A 187 -5.55 3.71 0.09
N MET A 188 -4.22 3.56 0.00
CA MET A 188 -3.58 2.40 -0.62
C MET A 188 -3.97 1.10 0.08
N VAL A 189 -3.88 1.07 1.40
CA VAL A 189 -4.22 -0.11 2.20
C VAL A 189 -5.69 -0.49 2.02
N LEU A 190 -6.61 0.48 2.08
CA LEU A 190 -8.05 0.24 1.89
C LEU A 190 -8.35 -0.31 0.49
N GLY A 191 -7.79 0.32 -0.56
CA GLY A 191 -7.95 -0.13 -1.94
C GLY A 191 -7.39 -1.54 -2.18
N MET A 192 -6.25 -1.85 -1.57
CA MET A 192 -5.61 -3.17 -1.68
C MET A 192 -6.41 -4.26 -0.93
N ILE A 193 -6.89 -3.96 0.28
CA ILE A 193 -7.67 -4.92 1.07
C ILE A 193 -8.96 -5.29 0.34
N ILE A 194 -9.72 -4.31 -0.17
CA ILE A 194 -10.97 -4.61 -0.86
C ILE A 194 -10.73 -5.34 -2.19
N TYR A 195 -9.68 -4.96 -2.94
CA TYR A 195 -9.26 -5.69 -4.13
C TYR A 195 -8.99 -7.18 -3.82
N MET A 196 -8.16 -7.44 -2.81
CA MET A 196 -7.85 -8.81 -2.39
C MET A 196 -9.09 -9.56 -1.94
N PHE A 197 -9.98 -8.94 -1.17
CA PHE A 197 -11.20 -9.57 -0.68
C PHE A 197 -12.14 -9.95 -1.83
N ILE A 198 -12.35 -9.06 -2.79
CA ILE A 198 -13.20 -9.34 -3.95
C ILE A 198 -12.63 -10.51 -4.76
N VAL A 199 -11.32 -10.52 -5.03
CA VAL A 199 -10.67 -11.58 -5.82
C VAL A 199 -10.67 -12.92 -5.08
N ILE A 200 -10.27 -12.94 -3.80
CA ILE A 200 -10.16 -14.17 -3.03
C ILE A 200 -11.55 -14.78 -2.78
N PHE A 201 -12.49 -14.00 -2.23
CA PHE A 201 -13.81 -14.52 -1.87
C PHE A 201 -14.71 -14.74 -3.09
N GLY A 202 -14.55 -13.91 -4.14
CA GLY A 202 -15.21 -14.15 -5.43
C GLY A 202 -14.72 -15.45 -6.09
N GLY A 203 -13.41 -15.66 -6.14
CA GLY A 203 -12.80 -16.90 -6.60
C GLY A 203 -13.25 -18.12 -5.79
N MET A 204 -13.39 -17.96 -4.47
CA MET A 204 -13.87 -19.00 -3.57
C MET A 204 -15.32 -19.42 -3.87
N VAL A 205 -16.19 -18.49 -4.31
CA VAL A 205 -17.54 -18.83 -4.79
C VAL A 205 -17.44 -19.68 -6.05
N MET A 206 -16.62 -19.27 -7.02
CA MET A 206 -16.41 -20.00 -8.26
C MET A 206 -15.92 -21.42 -8.02
N SER A 207 -14.82 -21.59 -7.26
CA SER A 207 -14.26 -22.91 -6.93
C SER A 207 -15.28 -23.80 -6.19
N SER A 208 -16.09 -23.23 -5.29
CA SER A 208 -17.14 -23.97 -4.60
C SER A 208 -18.23 -24.51 -5.55
N VAL A 209 -18.58 -23.74 -6.57
CA VAL A 209 -19.56 -24.17 -7.58
C VAL A 209 -18.97 -25.27 -8.45
N ILE A 210 -17.72 -25.14 -8.87
CA ILE A 210 -17.02 -26.15 -9.68
C ILE A 210 -16.88 -27.46 -8.89
N GLU A 211 -16.47 -27.40 -7.62
CA GLU A 211 -16.31 -28.58 -6.75
C GLU A 211 -17.61 -29.40 -6.63
N GLU A 212 -18.76 -28.74 -6.42
CA GLU A 212 -20.05 -29.41 -6.36
C GLU A 212 -20.50 -29.98 -7.70
N LYS A 213 -20.18 -29.29 -8.80
CA LYS A 213 -20.49 -29.74 -10.15
C LYS A 213 -19.63 -30.94 -10.53
N SER A 214 -18.30 -30.88 -10.33
CA SER A 214 -17.37 -31.96 -10.67
C SER A 214 -17.60 -33.22 -9.85
N SER A 215 -17.99 -33.08 -8.57
CA SER A 215 -18.36 -34.21 -7.69
C SER A 215 -19.77 -34.76 -7.93
N ARG A 216 -20.55 -34.18 -8.86
CA ARG A 216 -21.95 -34.51 -9.14
C ARG A 216 -22.91 -34.36 -7.95
N VAL A 217 -22.46 -33.80 -6.84
CA VAL A 217 -23.30 -33.52 -5.67
C VAL A 217 -24.46 -32.59 -6.04
N VAL A 218 -24.22 -31.74 -7.04
CA VAL A 218 -25.23 -30.80 -7.54
C VAL A 218 -26.50 -31.49 -8.08
N GLU A 219 -26.40 -32.70 -8.66
CA GLU A 219 -27.57 -33.44 -9.17
C GLU A 219 -28.56 -33.80 -8.03
N VAL A 220 -28.00 -34.16 -6.85
CA VAL A 220 -28.79 -34.44 -5.65
C VAL A 220 -29.34 -33.15 -5.03
N LEU A 221 -28.54 -32.09 -5.00
CA LEU A 221 -28.96 -30.81 -4.42
C LEU A 221 -30.08 -30.15 -5.21
N VAL A 222 -29.99 -30.12 -6.56
CA VAL A 222 -31.00 -29.50 -7.46
C VAL A 222 -32.32 -30.28 -7.47
N SER A 223 -32.34 -31.57 -7.11
CA SER A 223 -33.57 -32.28 -6.89
C SER A 223 -34.37 -31.79 -5.65
N SER A 224 -33.68 -31.21 -4.67
CA SER A 224 -34.27 -30.77 -3.38
C SER A 224 -34.44 -29.27 -3.27
N VAL A 225 -33.60 -28.44 -3.95
CA VAL A 225 -33.59 -26.98 -3.89
C VAL A 225 -33.46 -26.38 -5.29
N LYS A 226 -33.99 -25.17 -5.47
CA LYS A 226 -33.84 -24.49 -6.77
C LYS A 226 -32.37 -24.04 -6.96
N ALA A 227 -31.85 -24.14 -8.20
CA ALA A 227 -30.50 -23.73 -8.55
C ALA A 227 -30.15 -22.29 -8.11
N THR A 228 -31.15 -21.38 -8.21
CA THR A 228 -31.00 -19.99 -7.75
C THR A 228 -30.88 -19.88 -6.21
N GLU A 229 -31.59 -20.73 -5.45
CA GLU A 229 -31.49 -20.77 -3.98
C GLU A 229 -30.11 -21.27 -3.56
N LEU A 230 -29.56 -22.26 -4.29
CA LEU A 230 -28.20 -22.75 -4.08
C LEU A 230 -27.16 -21.66 -4.35
N MET A 231 -27.25 -20.95 -5.47
CA MET A 231 -26.36 -19.86 -5.84
C MET A 231 -26.34 -18.75 -4.78
N PHE A 232 -27.51 -18.22 -4.40
CA PHE A 232 -27.58 -17.16 -3.40
C PHE A 232 -27.15 -17.62 -2.01
N GLY A 233 -27.48 -18.87 -1.63
CA GLY A 233 -27.01 -19.44 -0.37
C GLY A 233 -25.49 -19.50 -0.26
N LYS A 234 -24.81 -19.87 -1.37
CA LYS A 234 -23.34 -19.88 -1.45
C LYS A 234 -22.75 -18.46 -1.37
N ILE A 235 -23.27 -17.54 -2.19
CA ILE A 235 -22.79 -16.15 -2.22
C ILE A 235 -22.90 -15.54 -0.81
N ILE A 236 -24.06 -15.64 -0.16
CA ILE A 236 -24.27 -15.07 1.17
C ILE A 236 -23.46 -15.82 2.23
N GLY A 237 -23.35 -17.15 2.15
CA GLY A 237 -22.54 -17.94 3.09
C GLY A 237 -21.07 -17.53 3.08
N ILE A 238 -20.49 -17.35 1.89
CA ILE A 238 -19.09 -16.91 1.73
C ILE A 238 -18.93 -15.42 2.10
N ALA A 239 -19.94 -14.57 1.84
CA ALA A 239 -19.94 -13.19 2.31
C ALA A 239 -19.81 -13.10 3.84
N LEU A 240 -20.55 -13.94 4.56
CA LEU A 240 -20.46 -14.00 6.02
C LEU A 240 -19.07 -14.45 6.51
N VAL A 241 -18.42 -15.39 5.81
CA VAL A 241 -17.03 -15.78 6.09
C VAL A 241 -16.09 -14.58 5.94
N ALA A 242 -16.23 -13.83 4.82
CA ALA A 242 -15.41 -12.66 4.54
C ALA A 242 -15.62 -11.53 5.57
N ILE A 243 -16.87 -11.26 5.95
CA ILE A 243 -17.20 -10.28 7.00
C ILE A 243 -16.60 -10.72 8.35
N THR A 244 -16.73 -11.99 8.70
CA THR A 244 -16.13 -12.53 9.94
C THR A 244 -14.62 -12.36 9.93
N GLN A 245 -13.96 -12.63 8.81
CA GLN A 245 -12.51 -12.47 8.67
C GLN A 245 -12.09 -11.00 8.78
N PHE A 246 -12.83 -10.10 8.14
CA PHE A 246 -12.59 -8.66 8.24
C PHE A 246 -12.70 -8.16 9.69
N LEU A 247 -13.78 -8.51 10.38
CA LEU A 247 -13.99 -8.13 11.80
C LEU A 247 -12.87 -8.67 12.69
N LEU A 248 -12.44 -9.92 12.47
CA LEU A 248 -11.33 -10.50 13.22
C LEU A 248 -10.02 -9.75 12.93
N TRP A 249 -9.77 -9.33 11.70
CA TRP A 249 -8.59 -8.53 11.37
C TRP A 249 -8.60 -7.16 12.04
N VAL A 250 -9.76 -6.47 12.06
CA VAL A 250 -9.89 -5.19 12.76
C VAL A 250 -9.60 -5.36 14.26
N VAL A 251 -10.18 -6.39 14.90
CA VAL A 251 -9.94 -6.67 16.32
C VAL A 251 -8.48 -7.04 16.60
N LEU A 252 -7.88 -7.89 15.76
CA LEU A 252 -6.49 -8.30 15.92
C LEU A 252 -5.53 -7.11 15.72
N THR A 253 -5.77 -6.27 14.72
CA THR A 253 -4.95 -5.07 14.49
C THR A 253 -5.06 -4.11 15.67
N ALA A 254 -6.26 -3.86 16.17
CA ALA A 254 -6.45 -3.02 17.35
C ALA A 254 -5.76 -3.60 18.61
N ALA A 255 -5.80 -4.93 18.78
CA ALA A 255 -5.11 -5.61 19.87
C ALA A 255 -3.58 -5.49 19.72
N ILE A 256 -3.03 -5.68 18.53
CA ILE A 256 -1.59 -5.53 18.25
C ILE A 256 -1.14 -4.10 18.56
N ILE A 257 -1.85 -3.09 18.06
CA ILE A 257 -1.53 -1.67 18.33
C ILE A 257 -1.58 -1.39 19.82
N GLY A 258 -2.60 -1.90 20.54
CA GLY A 258 -2.72 -1.75 21.99
C GLY A 258 -1.58 -2.41 22.76
N ILE A 259 -1.14 -3.61 22.36
CA ILE A 259 -0.01 -4.33 22.97
C ILE A 259 1.30 -3.59 22.69
N VAL A 260 1.56 -3.22 21.45
CA VAL A 260 2.76 -2.49 21.08
C VAL A 260 2.83 -1.16 21.82
N GLY A 261 1.72 -0.41 21.89
CA GLY A 261 1.64 0.84 22.65
C GLY A 261 1.89 0.66 24.15
N SER A 262 1.46 -0.47 24.75
CA SER A 262 1.71 -0.75 26.16
C SER A 262 3.15 -1.17 26.46
N ILE A 263 3.82 -1.85 25.52
CA ILE A 263 5.21 -2.33 25.66
C ILE A 263 6.22 -1.21 25.33
N ALA A 264 5.95 -0.45 24.28
CA ALA A 264 6.83 0.65 23.84
C ALA A 264 6.78 1.87 24.79
N GLY A 265 5.88 1.86 25.79
CA GLY A 265 5.73 2.87 26.82
C GLY A 265 5.03 4.15 26.34
N PRO A 266 4.76 5.07 27.29
CA PRO A 266 4.08 6.33 27.00
C PRO A 266 4.79 7.20 25.96
N SER A 267 6.07 7.00 25.74
CA SER A 267 6.90 7.80 24.83
C SER A 267 6.53 7.69 23.34
N LEU A 268 5.81 6.63 22.93
CA LEU A 268 5.34 6.47 21.54
C LEU A 268 3.87 6.90 21.33
N LEU A 269 3.08 6.97 22.42
CA LEU A 269 1.65 7.21 22.34
C LEU A 269 1.18 8.42 23.16
N ALA A 270 2.06 9.06 23.93
CA ALA A 270 1.67 10.17 24.80
C ALA A 270 1.91 11.50 24.11
N ASP A 271 0.86 12.33 24.10
CA ASP A 271 0.94 13.80 24.20
C ASP A 271 1.66 14.17 25.52
N THR A 272 2.90 13.76 25.70
CA THR A 272 3.69 14.26 26.81
C THR A 272 4.22 15.59 26.32
N ASP A 273 3.68 16.67 26.89
CA ASP A 273 4.16 18.02 26.67
C ASP A 273 5.70 18.00 26.75
N PRO A 274 6.44 18.32 25.67
CA PRO A 274 7.90 18.30 25.66
C PRO A 274 8.50 19.13 26.80
N ALA A 275 7.80 20.18 27.22
CA ALA A 275 8.20 21.02 28.36
C ALA A 275 8.23 20.24 29.67
N THR A 276 7.26 19.34 29.88
CA THR A 276 7.18 18.48 31.08
C THR A 276 8.31 17.46 31.12
N MET A 277 8.69 16.90 29.98
CA MET A 277 9.81 15.96 29.90
C MET A 277 11.17 16.64 30.14
N VAL A 278 11.38 17.82 29.57
CA VAL A 278 12.62 18.62 29.79
C VAL A 278 12.73 19.05 31.26
N GLN A 279 11.62 19.45 31.85
CA GLN A 279 11.59 19.87 33.27
C GLN A 279 11.92 18.71 34.22
N MET A 280 11.42 17.50 33.93
CA MET A 280 11.70 16.28 34.72
C MET A 280 13.13 15.77 34.56
N SER A 281 13.73 15.93 33.37
CA SER A 281 15.04 15.34 33.05
C SER A 281 16.22 16.29 33.30
N ALA A 282 16.04 17.61 33.16
CA ALA A 282 17.11 18.58 33.22
C ALA A 282 17.11 19.50 34.48
N GLY A 283 16.05 19.47 35.28
CA GLY A 283 15.97 20.29 36.52
C GLY A 283 16.02 21.81 36.27
N VAL A 284 15.56 22.22 35.07
CA VAL A 284 15.52 23.65 34.66
C VAL A 284 14.18 24.28 34.97
N ASP A 285 14.16 25.63 35.11
CA ASP A 285 12.94 26.37 35.37
C ASP A 285 11.94 26.28 34.21
N ALA A 286 10.64 26.40 34.51
CA ALA A 286 9.55 26.25 33.57
C ALA A 286 9.72 27.11 32.30
N ALA A 287 10.21 28.33 32.40
CA ALA A 287 10.45 29.24 31.27
C ALA A 287 11.62 28.79 30.38
N GLN A 288 12.65 28.19 30.96
CA GLN A 288 13.76 27.58 30.18
C GLN A 288 13.38 26.28 29.58
N ALA A 289 12.57 25.45 30.28
CA ALA A 289 12.01 24.22 29.76
C ALA A 289 11.09 24.51 28.56
N GLU A 290 10.28 25.54 28.60
CA GLU A 290 9.39 25.97 27.53
C GLU A 290 10.17 26.54 26.32
N ALA A 291 11.25 27.25 26.52
CA ALA A 291 12.15 27.73 25.47
C ALA A 291 12.93 26.57 24.79
N ILE A 292 13.42 25.63 25.59
CA ILE A 292 14.09 24.42 25.06
C ILE A 292 13.07 23.52 24.37
N ALA A 293 11.89 23.34 24.93
CA ALA A 293 10.80 22.56 24.35
C ALA A 293 10.31 23.19 23.03
N SER A 294 10.18 24.51 22.95
CA SER A 294 9.81 25.19 21.69
C SER A 294 10.90 25.11 20.63
N ALA A 295 12.17 25.06 21.03
CA ALA A 295 13.30 24.85 20.12
C ALA A 295 13.45 23.37 19.69
N MET A 296 13.01 22.42 20.54
CA MET A 296 12.99 20.95 20.24
C MET A 296 11.65 20.46 19.71
N SER A 297 10.61 21.29 19.75
CA SER A 297 9.24 20.96 19.34
C SER A 297 9.05 21.08 17.83
N GLU A 298 9.83 20.33 17.06
CA GLU A 298 9.23 19.71 15.90
C GLU A 298 8.44 18.51 16.43
N PRO A 299 7.11 18.43 16.25
CA PRO A 299 6.36 17.23 16.61
C PRO A 299 7.00 16.09 15.82
N GLY A 300 7.54 15.09 16.52
CA GLY A 300 8.20 13.97 15.87
C GLY A 300 7.26 13.37 14.80
N GLU A 301 7.78 12.92 13.68
CA GLU A 301 6.99 12.37 12.55
C GLU A 301 5.90 11.41 13.01
N MET A 302 6.17 10.63 14.06
CA MET A 302 5.21 9.68 14.65
C MET A 302 4.02 10.40 15.31
N SER A 303 4.23 11.54 15.98
CA SER A 303 3.14 12.30 16.62
C SER A 303 2.21 12.93 15.56
N VAL A 304 2.76 13.40 14.45
CA VAL A 304 1.99 13.94 13.31
C VAL A 304 1.17 12.84 12.67
N ILE A 305 1.75 11.65 12.45
CA ILE A 305 1.04 10.47 11.90
C ILE A 305 -0.15 10.09 12.82
N LEU A 306 0.09 9.98 14.11
CA LEU A 306 -0.95 9.60 15.08
C LEU A 306 -2.06 10.65 15.16
N THR A 307 -1.71 11.93 15.15
CA THR A 307 -2.68 13.04 15.16
C THR A 307 -3.50 13.05 13.88
N THR A 308 -2.87 12.86 12.72
CA THR A 308 -3.58 12.75 11.44
C THR A 308 -4.54 11.56 11.42
N LEU A 309 -4.11 10.38 11.89
CA LEU A 309 -4.97 9.20 12.00
C LEU A 309 -6.15 9.42 12.94
N LYS A 310 -5.94 10.09 14.08
CA LYS A 310 -6.99 10.41 15.07
C LYS A 310 -8.06 11.36 14.49
N ASN A 311 -7.64 12.28 13.63
CA ASN A 311 -8.53 13.27 13.00
C ASN A 311 -9.29 12.72 11.77
N MET A 312 -8.90 11.54 11.25
CA MET A 312 -9.64 10.90 10.17
C MET A 312 -11.04 10.43 10.60
N PRO A 313 -12.05 10.51 9.72
CA PRO A 313 -13.39 10.01 10.00
C PRO A 313 -13.44 8.46 9.92
N ILE A 314 -12.73 7.78 10.83
CA ILE A 314 -12.55 6.32 10.83
C ILE A 314 -13.89 5.58 10.81
N ALA A 315 -14.90 6.08 11.56
CA ALA A 315 -16.22 5.47 11.58
C ALA A 315 -16.88 5.48 10.20
N THR A 316 -16.81 6.61 9.49
CA THR A 316 -17.33 6.76 8.12
C THR A 316 -16.58 5.83 7.15
N ILE A 317 -15.25 5.77 7.26
CA ILE A 317 -14.41 4.89 6.43
C ILE A 317 -14.79 3.42 6.64
N LEU A 318 -14.97 2.97 7.89
CA LEU A 318 -15.34 1.59 8.21
C LEU A 318 -16.75 1.23 7.72
N VAL A 319 -17.72 2.12 7.89
CA VAL A 319 -19.09 1.91 7.40
C VAL A 319 -19.10 1.84 5.88
N CYS A 320 -18.46 2.80 5.20
CA CYS A 320 -18.35 2.79 3.74
C CYS A 320 -17.59 1.55 3.25
N PHE A 321 -16.49 1.17 3.92
CA PHE A 321 -15.77 -0.06 3.60
C PHE A 321 -16.70 -1.27 3.63
N LEU A 322 -17.48 -1.43 4.69
CA LEU A 322 -18.41 -2.57 4.82
C LEU A 322 -19.47 -2.56 3.73
N VAL A 323 -20.04 -1.40 3.41
CA VAL A 323 -21.08 -1.26 2.37
C VAL A 323 -20.51 -1.58 0.98
N PHE A 324 -19.39 -0.93 0.59
CA PHE A 324 -18.76 -1.16 -0.70
C PHE A 324 -18.20 -2.56 -0.83
N PHE A 325 -17.68 -3.13 0.27
CA PHE A 325 -17.24 -4.52 0.29
C PHE A 325 -18.42 -5.48 0.05
N VAL A 326 -19.51 -5.37 0.80
CA VAL A 326 -20.65 -6.29 0.67
C VAL A 326 -21.23 -6.24 -0.74
N PHE A 327 -21.52 -5.06 -1.26
CA PHE A 327 -22.12 -4.93 -2.58
C PHE A 327 -21.12 -5.20 -3.72
N GLY A 328 -19.87 -4.76 -3.60
CA GLY A 328 -18.82 -5.07 -4.55
C GLY A 328 -18.53 -6.57 -4.61
N TYR A 329 -18.43 -7.22 -3.45
CA TYR A 329 -18.32 -8.67 -3.38
C TYR A 329 -19.53 -9.36 -4.04
N MET A 330 -20.77 -8.97 -3.72
CA MET A 330 -21.97 -9.58 -4.29
C MET A 330 -22.02 -9.45 -5.82
N LEU A 331 -21.59 -8.31 -6.35
CA LEU A 331 -21.48 -8.09 -7.79
C LEU A 331 -20.55 -9.13 -8.43
N TYR A 332 -19.33 -9.20 -7.97
CA TYR A 332 -18.31 -10.09 -8.53
C TYR A 332 -18.58 -11.56 -8.22
N ALA A 333 -19.04 -11.87 -7.01
CA ALA A 333 -19.39 -13.23 -6.62
C ALA A 333 -20.52 -13.81 -7.49
N SER A 334 -21.50 -12.97 -7.89
CA SER A 334 -22.57 -13.42 -8.81
C SER A 334 -22.00 -13.79 -10.19
N LEU A 335 -21.09 -12.99 -10.73
CA LEU A 335 -20.43 -13.26 -12.00
C LEU A 335 -19.53 -14.51 -11.93
N PHE A 336 -18.75 -14.64 -10.87
CA PHE A 336 -17.92 -15.82 -10.62
C PHE A 336 -18.76 -17.10 -10.42
N ALA A 337 -19.92 -17.01 -9.78
CA ALA A 337 -20.84 -18.13 -9.66
C ALA A 337 -21.38 -18.58 -11.03
N ALA A 338 -21.71 -17.64 -11.92
CA ALA A 338 -22.13 -17.96 -13.28
C ALA A 338 -21.02 -18.63 -14.07
N ILE A 339 -19.76 -18.15 -13.97
CA ILE A 339 -18.61 -18.78 -14.61
C ILE A 339 -18.38 -20.18 -14.05
N GLY A 340 -18.37 -20.34 -12.72
CA GLY A 340 -18.19 -21.64 -12.08
C GLY A 340 -19.25 -22.67 -12.49
N SER A 341 -20.50 -22.23 -12.74
CA SER A 341 -21.55 -23.10 -13.26
C SER A 341 -21.29 -23.58 -14.70
N ALA A 342 -20.54 -22.81 -15.47
CA ALA A 342 -20.31 -23.10 -16.90
C ALA A 342 -19.14 -24.06 -17.16
N VAL A 343 -18.24 -24.28 -16.17
CA VAL A 343 -17.05 -25.12 -16.32
C VAL A 343 -17.11 -26.36 -15.41
N GLU A 344 -16.32 -27.36 -15.70
CA GLU A 344 -16.22 -28.60 -14.90
C GLU A 344 -14.90 -28.66 -14.12
N ASN A 345 -13.85 -28.03 -14.64
CA ASN A 345 -12.52 -28.03 -14.04
C ASN A 345 -12.00 -26.62 -13.86
N GLU A 346 -11.24 -26.39 -12.80
CA GLU A 346 -10.65 -25.07 -12.52
C GLU A 346 -9.72 -24.59 -13.66
N GLY A 347 -9.03 -25.50 -14.36
CA GLY A 347 -8.17 -25.14 -15.48
C GLY A 347 -8.90 -24.50 -16.69
N ASP A 348 -10.19 -24.77 -16.86
CA ASP A 348 -10.99 -24.22 -17.95
C ASP A 348 -11.60 -22.83 -17.62
N THR A 349 -11.38 -22.32 -16.40
CA THR A 349 -11.97 -21.05 -15.95
C THR A 349 -11.28 -19.82 -16.53
N GLN A 350 -9.99 -19.90 -16.86
CA GLN A 350 -9.15 -18.73 -17.17
C GLN A 350 -9.75 -17.84 -18.27
N GLN A 351 -10.19 -18.41 -19.39
CA GLN A 351 -10.76 -17.64 -20.50
C GLN A 351 -12.04 -16.89 -20.09
N LEU A 352 -12.91 -17.54 -19.29
CA LEU A 352 -14.18 -16.95 -18.85
C LEU A 352 -14.00 -15.95 -17.70
N GLN A 353 -12.92 -16.08 -16.94
CA GLN A 353 -12.61 -15.22 -15.81
C GLN A 353 -12.02 -13.87 -16.24
N ILE A 354 -11.23 -13.81 -17.31
CA ILE A 354 -10.53 -12.59 -17.77
C ILE A 354 -11.46 -11.37 -17.86
N PRO A 355 -12.62 -11.41 -18.54
CA PRO A 355 -13.49 -10.23 -18.66
C PRO A 355 -14.07 -9.74 -17.34
N VAL A 356 -14.17 -10.60 -16.32
CA VAL A 356 -14.62 -10.23 -14.98
C VAL A 356 -13.47 -9.64 -14.17
N THR A 357 -12.24 -10.13 -14.39
CA THR A 357 -11.05 -9.68 -13.68
C THR A 357 -10.53 -8.32 -14.20
N ILE A 358 -10.67 -8.05 -15.51
CA ILE A 358 -10.19 -6.78 -16.11
C ILE A 358 -10.76 -5.54 -15.41
N PRO A 359 -12.08 -5.38 -15.17
CA PRO A 359 -12.60 -4.22 -14.44
C PRO A 359 -12.05 -4.08 -13.02
N ILE A 360 -11.77 -5.20 -12.32
CA ILE A 360 -11.16 -5.20 -11.00
C ILE A 360 -9.75 -4.61 -11.08
N LEU A 361 -8.95 -5.06 -12.06
CA LEU A 361 -7.60 -4.55 -12.28
C LEU A 361 -7.60 -3.07 -12.67
N ILE A 362 -8.51 -2.66 -13.56
CA ILE A 362 -8.67 -1.25 -13.93
C ILE A 362 -9.00 -0.42 -12.69
N GLY A 363 -9.95 -0.87 -11.85
CA GLY A 363 -10.29 -0.22 -10.59
C GLY A 363 -9.09 -0.09 -9.65
N PHE A 364 -8.26 -1.14 -9.55
CA PHE A 364 -7.05 -1.13 -8.74
C PHE A 364 -6.01 -0.12 -9.26
N PHE A 365 -5.76 -0.04 -10.57
CA PHE A 365 -4.84 0.95 -11.13
C PHE A 365 -5.35 2.38 -10.98
N ILE A 366 -6.67 2.60 -11.14
CA ILE A 366 -7.27 3.92 -10.89
C ILE A 366 -7.13 4.29 -9.40
N ALA A 367 -7.30 3.33 -8.49
CA ALA A 367 -7.10 3.56 -7.05
C ALA A 367 -5.66 3.95 -6.72
N ILE A 368 -4.65 3.33 -7.35
CA ILE A 368 -3.25 3.75 -7.23
C ILE A 368 -3.06 5.19 -7.74
N TYR A 369 -3.69 5.55 -8.86
CA TYR A 369 -3.61 6.91 -9.38
C TYR A 369 -4.31 7.93 -8.46
N ALA A 370 -5.35 7.52 -7.72
CA ALA A 370 -6.08 8.36 -6.77
C ALA A 370 -5.18 8.91 -5.64
N PHE A 371 -4.05 8.24 -5.32
CA PHE A 371 -3.10 8.74 -4.34
C PHE A 371 -2.46 10.06 -4.76
N LYS A 372 -2.19 10.20 -6.06
CA LYS A 372 -1.54 11.37 -6.63
C LYS A 372 -2.54 12.48 -6.96
N ALA A 373 -3.73 12.13 -7.40
CA ALA A 373 -4.73 13.07 -7.88
C ALA A 373 -6.17 12.58 -7.56
N PRO A 374 -6.61 12.65 -6.28
CA PRO A 374 -7.89 12.10 -5.84
C PRO A 374 -9.11 12.79 -6.47
N GLU A 375 -8.98 14.04 -6.90
CA GLU A 375 -10.06 14.83 -7.53
C GLU A 375 -10.03 14.78 -9.07
N SER A 376 -9.11 14.00 -9.66
CA SER A 376 -9.04 13.92 -11.12
C SER A 376 -10.31 13.34 -11.74
N PRO A 377 -10.72 13.77 -12.96
CA PRO A 377 -11.88 13.23 -13.64
C PRO A 377 -11.85 11.71 -13.81
N LEU A 378 -10.67 11.12 -14.00
CA LEU A 378 -10.50 9.67 -14.10
C LEU A 378 -10.89 8.96 -12.81
N VAL A 379 -10.45 9.47 -11.67
CA VAL A 379 -10.73 8.91 -10.35
C VAL A 379 -12.20 9.14 -9.98
N PHE A 380 -12.74 10.32 -10.31
CA PHE A 380 -14.17 10.60 -10.13
C PHE A 380 -15.04 9.57 -10.86
N TRP A 381 -14.85 9.40 -12.18
CA TRP A 381 -15.64 8.42 -12.95
C TRP A 381 -15.36 6.98 -12.53
N GLY A 382 -14.12 6.66 -12.20
CA GLY A 382 -13.75 5.35 -11.66
C GLY A 382 -14.48 5.01 -10.36
N SER A 383 -14.77 6.01 -9.51
CA SER A 383 -15.52 5.85 -8.27
C SER A 383 -17.06 5.79 -8.48
N MET A 384 -17.56 6.21 -9.67
CA MET A 384 -18.99 6.16 -10.02
C MET A 384 -19.36 4.89 -10.79
N ILE A 385 -18.44 4.35 -11.61
CA ILE A 385 -18.70 3.15 -12.40
C ILE A 385 -18.79 1.93 -11.45
N PRO A 386 -19.91 1.18 -11.42
CA PRO A 386 -20.16 0.15 -10.41
C PRO A 386 -19.12 -1.00 -10.36
N PHE A 387 -18.47 -1.29 -11.49
CA PHE A 387 -17.43 -2.33 -11.54
C PHE A 387 -16.11 -1.90 -10.91
N THR A 388 -15.79 -0.62 -10.90
CA THR A 388 -14.56 -0.08 -10.33
C THR A 388 -14.80 0.62 -8.99
N SER A 389 -16.03 1.11 -8.76
CA SER A 389 -16.39 1.93 -7.61
C SER A 389 -16.05 1.31 -6.24
N PRO A 390 -16.20 -0.01 -6.00
CA PRO A 390 -15.88 -0.57 -4.69
C PRO A 390 -14.42 -0.35 -4.28
N ILE A 391 -13.52 -0.34 -5.26
CA ILE A 391 -12.08 -0.17 -5.01
C ILE A 391 -11.72 1.31 -5.03
N VAL A 392 -12.15 2.04 -6.06
CA VAL A 392 -11.75 3.44 -6.29
C VAL A 392 -12.39 4.38 -5.26
N MET A 393 -13.67 4.19 -4.90
CA MET A 393 -14.31 5.04 -3.91
C MET A 393 -13.64 4.92 -2.54
N LEU A 394 -13.27 3.71 -2.12
CA LEU A 394 -12.58 3.51 -0.86
C LEU A 394 -11.19 4.15 -0.83
N ALA A 395 -10.50 4.16 -1.97
CA ALA A 395 -9.23 4.87 -2.10
C ALA A 395 -9.39 6.39 -2.02
N ARG A 396 -10.55 6.95 -2.36
CA ARG A 396 -10.85 8.39 -2.27
C ARG A 396 -11.32 8.85 -0.90
N LEU A 397 -11.95 7.96 -0.12
CA LEU A 397 -12.57 8.32 1.18
C LEU A 397 -11.68 9.11 2.13
N PRO A 398 -10.40 8.74 2.32
CA PRO A 398 -9.50 9.48 3.21
C PRO A 398 -9.34 10.96 2.81
N PHE A 399 -9.47 11.29 1.53
CA PHE A 399 -9.30 12.65 1.00
C PHE A 399 -10.57 13.53 1.11
N GLY A 400 -11.64 13.06 1.76
CA GLY A 400 -12.84 13.87 2.02
C GLY A 400 -13.80 13.92 0.83
N VAL A 401 -14.42 12.78 0.50
CA VAL A 401 -15.40 12.69 -0.58
C VAL A 401 -16.77 13.24 -0.12
N PRO A 402 -17.43 14.11 -0.91
CA PRO A 402 -18.77 14.59 -0.60
C PRO A 402 -19.80 13.46 -0.45
N ALA A 403 -20.67 13.54 0.56
CA ALA A 403 -21.64 12.49 0.88
C ALA A 403 -22.56 12.12 -0.30
N TRP A 404 -22.92 13.08 -1.16
CA TRP A 404 -23.76 12.81 -2.32
C TRP A 404 -23.07 11.88 -3.34
N GLU A 405 -21.76 12.00 -3.53
CA GLU A 405 -20.99 11.11 -4.42
C GLU A 405 -21.00 9.67 -3.90
N ILE A 406 -20.82 9.50 -2.59
CA ILE A 406 -20.87 8.19 -1.94
C ILE A 406 -22.23 7.56 -2.12
N ILE A 407 -23.33 8.32 -1.88
CA ILE A 407 -24.70 7.83 -2.01
C ILE A 407 -25.00 7.43 -3.46
N VAL A 408 -24.67 8.28 -4.44
CA VAL A 408 -24.90 7.99 -5.86
C VAL A 408 -24.14 6.74 -6.28
N SER A 409 -22.87 6.62 -5.90
CA SER A 409 -22.05 5.44 -6.20
C SER A 409 -22.66 4.16 -5.61
N ILE A 410 -23.13 4.20 -4.36
CA ILE A 410 -23.79 3.05 -3.70
C ILE A 410 -25.08 2.67 -4.44
N VAL A 411 -25.92 3.63 -4.82
CA VAL A 411 -27.17 3.38 -5.54
C VAL A 411 -26.90 2.72 -6.90
N LEU A 412 -25.93 3.25 -7.66
CA LEU A 412 -25.51 2.67 -8.94
C LEU A 412 -24.95 1.26 -8.76
N LEU A 413 -24.16 1.05 -7.71
CA LEU A 413 -23.60 -0.27 -7.38
C LEU A 413 -24.71 -1.27 -7.06
N ILE A 414 -25.67 -0.93 -6.19
CA ILE A 414 -26.80 -1.79 -5.83
C ILE A 414 -27.63 -2.16 -7.07
N ALA A 415 -27.95 -1.16 -7.92
CA ALA A 415 -28.69 -1.41 -9.15
C ALA A 415 -27.96 -2.41 -10.06
N THR A 416 -26.63 -2.27 -10.18
CA THR A 416 -25.81 -3.17 -10.99
C THR A 416 -25.68 -4.56 -10.36
N VAL A 417 -25.60 -4.65 -9.03
CA VAL A 417 -25.61 -5.95 -8.30
C VAL A 417 -26.90 -6.70 -8.61
N VAL A 418 -28.05 -6.04 -8.53
CA VAL A 418 -29.34 -6.69 -8.83
C VAL A 418 -29.38 -7.18 -10.28
N LEU A 419 -28.93 -6.37 -11.23
CA LEU A 419 -28.87 -6.73 -12.64
C LEU A 419 -27.93 -7.92 -12.88
N CYS A 420 -26.71 -7.85 -12.37
CA CYS A 420 -25.71 -8.93 -12.53
C CYS A 420 -26.16 -10.22 -11.83
N ALA A 421 -26.74 -10.13 -10.64
CA ALA A 421 -27.26 -11.29 -9.93
C ALA A 421 -28.42 -11.97 -10.71
N TRP A 422 -29.30 -11.17 -11.33
CA TRP A 422 -30.37 -11.69 -12.17
C TRP A 422 -29.84 -12.41 -13.43
N ILE A 423 -28.88 -11.79 -14.14
CA ILE A 423 -28.23 -12.40 -15.31
C ILE A 423 -27.52 -13.70 -14.89
N SER A 424 -26.74 -13.64 -13.81
CA SER A 424 -25.98 -14.78 -13.30
C SER A 424 -26.89 -15.93 -12.87
N ALA A 425 -28.05 -15.63 -12.26
CA ALA A 425 -29.02 -16.64 -11.86
C ALA A 425 -29.62 -17.42 -13.05
N LYS A 426 -29.86 -16.74 -14.19
CA LYS A 426 -30.31 -17.40 -15.42
C LYS A 426 -29.21 -18.31 -15.98
N ILE A 427 -27.98 -17.81 -16.08
CA ILE A 427 -26.84 -18.61 -16.58
C ILE A 427 -26.57 -19.81 -15.66
N TYR A 428 -26.57 -19.58 -14.34
CA TYR A 428 -26.32 -20.61 -13.33
C TYR A 428 -27.33 -21.77 -13.41
N ARG A 429 -28.63 -21.45 -13.60
CA ARG A 429 -29.70 -22.44 -13.69
C ARG A 429 -29.47 -23.43 -14.80
N VAL A 430 -28.99 -23.00 -15.97
CA VAL A 430 -28.70 -23.86 -17.12
C VAL A 430 -27.33 -24.48 -17.00
N GLY A 431 -26.32 -23.66 -16.72
CA GLY A 431 -24.90 -24.03 -16.70
C GLY A 431 -24.57 -25.13 -15.70
N ILE A 432 -25.21 -25.14 -14.53
CA ILE A 432 -24.92 -26.10 -13.45
C ILE A 432 -25.32 -27.57 -13.86
N LEU A 433 -26.24 -27.71 -14.81
CA LEU A 433 -26.73 -29.01 -15.29
C LEU A 433 -26.09 -29.46 -16.61
N VAL A 434 -25.24 -28.63 -17.23
CA VAL A 434 -24.56 -28.98 -18.49
C VAL A 434 -23.21 -29.61 -18.17
N PHE A 435 -23.00 -30.86 -18.62
CA PHE A 435 -21.78 -31.63 -18.42
C PHE A 435 -21.12 -32.00 -19.76
N GLY A 436 -19.83 -32.28 -19.74
CA GLY A 436 -19.08 -32.85 -20.88
C GLY A 436 -18.74 -31.88 -22.00
N LYS A 437 -18.92 -30.55 -21.79
CA LYS A 437 -18.66 -29.54 -22.82
C LYS A 437 -17.85 -28.37 -22.28
N LYS A 438 -16.78 -28.01 -23.02
CA LYS A 438 -16.10 -26.72 -22.75
C LYS A 438 -16.99 -25.57 -23.18
N SER A 439 -17.44 -24.77 -22.21
CA SER A 439 -18.34 -23.65 -22.44
C SER A 439 -17.58 -22.42 -22.90
N THR A 440 -18.20 -21.68 -23.82
CA THR A 440 -17.69 -20.42 -24.35
C THR A 440 -18.61 -19.24 -23.99
N PHE A 441 -18.17 -18.00 -24.17
CA PHE A 441 -19.03 -16.82 -24.00
C PHE A 441 -20.31 -16.87 -24.83
N LYS A 442 -20.25 -17.49 -26.05
CA LYS A 442 -21.44 -17.67 -26.89
C LYS A 442 -22.45 -18.61 -26.23
N ASP A 443 -21.99 -19.63 -25.50
CA ASP A 443 -22.87 -20.54 -24.78
C ASP A 443 -23.52 -19.82 -23.58
N LEU A 444 -22.76 -19.02 -22.80
CA LEU A 444 -23.32 -18.21 -21.73
C LEU A 444 -24.42 -17.26 -22.24
N TRP A 445 -24.18 -16.59 -23.38
CA TRP A 445 -25.17 -15.73 -24.01
C TRP A 445 -26.43 -16.47 -24.48
N LYS A 446 -26.30 -17.72 -24.95
CA LYS A 446 -27.44 -18.59 -25.30
C LYS A 446 -28.22 -18.97 -24.07
N TRP A 447 -27.56 -19.36 -22.97
CA TRP A 447 -28.20 -19.74 -21.70
C TRP A 447 -28.95 -18.57 -21.07
N PHE A 448 -28.41 -17.35 -21.18
CA PHE A 448 -29.12 -16.15 -20.74
C PHE A 448 -30.45 -15.93 -21.49
N LYS A 449 -30.54 -16.30 -22.77
CA LYS A 449 -31.74 -16.17 -23.59
C LYS A 449 -32.74 -17.31 -23.42
N GLN A 450 -32.34 -18.40 -22.78
CA GLN A 450 -33.25 -19.51 -22.47
C GLN A 450 -34.07 -19.17 -21.23
N ASP A 451 -35.39 -19.27 -21.33
CA ASP A 451 -36.33 -19.02 -20.23
C ASP A 451 -36.32 -20.11 -19.14
#